data_2aebc890880c25bf8aa73acf743ca7d0
#
_entry.id   2aebc890880c25bf8aa73acf743ca7d0
#
_cell.length_a   1.000
_cell.length_b   1.000
_cell.length_c   1.000
_cell.angle_alpha   90.00
_cell.angle_beta   90.00
_cell.angle_gamma   90.00
#
_symmetry.space_group_name_H-M   'P 1'
#
loop_
_entity.id
_entity.type
_entity.pdbx_description
1 polymer ?
#
loop_
_entity_poly.entity_id
_entity_poly.type
_entity_poly.pdbx_seq_one_letter_code
_entity_poly.pdbx_strand_id
1 'polypeptide(L)'
;LDGNVKRVLTRYLGFDGDLASSKIEKELWTIAQTLLPQRRVTASMPHYTQGVMDLGATVCTPKKPLCGQCPVADRCIAKADGHPERYPVKTRKLKRSSEQLWLLQTQTQQGDVWLMQRPQEGVWAGLYCLPVFDSFDALQQAVPAKHRPDLIEGAVFKHVLTHKDFHVHPVSLVLTRALKLEKTLGKGRWVAVTDWPALGLPAPVRQLLTLNRR
;
A
#
# COMPACT_ATOMS: atom_id res chain seq x y z
N LEU A 1 -9.80 -3.82 -11.94
CA LEU A 1 -10.90 -3.46 -11.03
C LEU A 1 -10.40 -3.49 -9.59
N ASP A 2 -10.65 -2.44 -8.82
CA ASP A 2 -10.34 -2.44 -7.40
C ASP A 2 -11.39 -3.22 -6.58
N GLY A 3 -11.16 -3.35 -5.28
CA GLY A 3 -12.05 -4.12 -4.39
C GLY A 3 -13.46 -3.54 -4.26
N ASN A 4 -13.61 -2.19 -4.29
CA ASN A 4 -14.92 -1.54 -4.22
C ASN A 4 -15.71 -1.78 -5.50
N VAL A 5 -15.06 -1.55 -6.65
CA VAL A 5 -15.68 -1.75 -7.97
C VAL A 5 -16.08 -3.21 -8.17
N LYS A 6 -15.20 -4.18 -7.84
CA LYS A 6 -15.52 -5.62 -7.91
C LYS A 6 -16.77 -5.95 -7.09
N ARG A 7 -16.85 -5.43 -5.87
CA ARG A 7 -18.00 -5.67 -4.99
C ARG A 7 -19.30 -5.07 -5.52
N VAL A 8 -19.27 -3.82 -5.99
CA VAL A 8 -20.43 -3.17 -6.59
C VAL A 8 -20.92 -3.93 -7.80
N LEU A 9 -20.02 -4.23 -8.73
CA LEU A 9 -20.40 -4.91 -9.99
C LEU A 9 -20.91 -6.33 -9.75
N THR A 10 -20.25 -7.13 -8.91
CA THR A 10 -20.70 -8.49 -8.62
C THR A 10 -22.09 -8.52 -7.96
N ARG A 11 -22.37 -7.57 -7.07
CA ARG A 11 -23.68 -7.44 -6.43
C ARG A 11 -24.75 -6.97 -7.41
N TYR A 12 -24.44 -5.95 -8.20
CA TYR A 12 -25.38 -5.39 -9.16
C TYR A 12 -25.79 -6.42 -10.21
N LEU A 13 -24.82 -7.19 -10.72
CA LEU A 13 -25.01 -8.20 -11.76
C LEU A 13 -25.42 -9.59 -11.24
N GLY A 14 -25.40 -9.81 -9.91
CA GLY A 14 -25.55 -11.18 -9.38
C GLY A 14 -24.42 -12.12 -9.84
N PHE A 15 -23.22 -11.60 -10.06
CA PHE A 15 -22.10 -12.37 -10.58
C PHE A 15 -21.50 -13.26 -9.48
N ASP A 16 -21.76 -14.57 -9.60
CA ASP A 16 -21.41 -15.59 -8.61
C ASP A 16 -20.09 -16.33 -8.89
N GLY A 17 -19.38 -15.93 -9.92
CA GLY A 17 -18.07 -16.45 -10.26
C GLY A 17 -17.04 -16.19 -9.16
N ASP A 18 -16.23 -17.22 -8.83
CA ASP A 18 -15.18 -17.10 -7.80
C ASP A 18 -14.02 -16.23 -8.27
N LEU A 19 -13.92 -15.01 -7.70
CA LEU A 19 -12.85 -14.04 -7.99
C LEU A 19 -11.47 -14.47 -7.47
N ALA A 20 -11.33 -15.64 -6.85
CA ALA A 20 -10.02 -16.23 -6.58
C ALA A 20 -9.37 -16.82 -7.85
N SER A 21 -10.16 -17.07 -8.90
CA SER A 21 -9.72 -17.51 -10.22
C SER A 21 -9.41 -16.31 -11.10
N SER A 22 -8.18 -16.22 -11.63
CA SER A 22 -7.80 -15.16 -12.58
C SER A 22 -8.59 -15.19 -13.89
N LYS A 23 -9.09 -16.36 -14.31
CA LYS A 23 -9.97 -16.50 -15.47
C LYS A 23 -11.30 -15.81 -15.21
N ILE A 24 -11.92 -16.10 -14.08
CA ILE A 24 -13.21 -15.51 -13.67
C ILE A 24 -13.07 -14.00 -13.44
N GLU A 25 -11.95 -13.55 -12.87
CA GLU A 25 -11.70 -12.13 -12.73
C GLU A 25 -11.58 -11.40 -14.07
N LYS A 26 -10.95 -12.02 -15.09
CA LYS A 26 -10.90 -11.49 -16.45
C LYS A 26 -12.31 -11.43 -17.11
N GLU A 27 -13.15 -12.41 -16.84
CA GLU A 27 -14.55 -12.41 -17.29
C GLU A 27 -15.31 -11.22 -16.72
N LEU A 28 -15.21 -10.98 -15.41
CA LEU A 28 -15.78 -9.79 -14.78
C LEU A 28 -15.24 -8.49 -15.39
N TRP A 29 -13.96 -8.44 -15.75
CA TRP A 29 -13.36 -7.31 -16.46
C TRP A 29 -14.04 -7.06 -17.81
N THR A 30 -14.27 -8.12 -18.60
CA THR A 30 -14.94 -8.02 -19.90
C THR A 30 -16.37 -7.49 -19.74
N ILE A 31 -17.11 -8.01 -18.76
CA ILE A 31 -18.47 -7.52 -18.46
C ILE A 31 -18.41 -6.05 -18.00
N ALA A 32 -17.48 -5.68 -17.13
CA ALA A 32 -17.32 -4.30 -16.67
C ALA A 32 -17.09 -3.31 -17.83
N GLN A 33 -16.35 -3.71 -18.86
CA GLN A 33 -16.11 -2.88 -20.05
C GLN A 33 -17.42 -2.60 -20.83
N THR A 34 -18.38 -3.52 -20.85
CA THR A 34 -19.67 -3.29 -21.50
C THR A 34 -20.57 -2.29 -20.77
N LEU A 35 -20.29 -2.05 -19.48
CA LEU A 35 -21.04 -1.10 -18.66
C LEU A 35 -20.48 0.32 -18.70
N LEU A 36 -19.36 0.54 -19.40
CA LEU A 36 -18.76 1.86 -19.52
C LEU A 36 -19.64 2.82 -20.33
N PRO A 37 -19.64 4.12 -20.00
CA PRO A 37 -20.34 5.14 -20.78
C PRO A 37 -19.90 5.13 -22.25
N GLN A 38 -20.85 5.01 -23.17
CA GLN A 38 -20.59 5.00 -24.61
C GLN A 38 -20.77 6.39 -25.26
N ARG A 39 -21.37 7.33 -24.53
CA ARG A 39 -21.61 8.70 -25.02
C ARG A 39 -20.84 9.71 -24.17
N ARG A 40 -20.31 10.75 -24.81
CA ARG A 40 -19.53 11.83 -24.15
C ARG A 40 -18.44 11.25 -23.23
N VAL A 41 -17.71 10.25 -23.71
CA VAL A 41 -16.80 9.41 -22.93
C VAL A 41 -15.85 10.24 -22.06
N THR A 42 -15.21 11.27 -22.63
CA THR A 42 -14.27 12.13 -21.91
C THR A 42 -14.88 12.82 -20.68
N ALA A 43 -16.15 13.26 -20.77
CA ALA A 43 -16.84 13.91 -19.67
C ALA A 43 -17.47 12.90 -18.69
N SER A 44 -17.97 11.76 -19.21
CA SER A 44 -18.73 10.80 -18.40
C SER A 44 -17.86 9.82 -17.63
N MET A 45 -16.68 9.46 -18.15
CA MET A 45 -15.80 8.45 -17.53
C MET A 45 -15.32 8.86 -16.13
N PRO A 46 -14.85 10.10 -15.88
CA PRO A 46 -14.45 10.50 -14.52
C PRO A 46 -15.61 10.36 -13.53
N HIS A 47 -16.81 10.82 -13.89
CA HIS A 47 -18.00 10.75 -13.04
C HIS A 47 -18.43 9.31 -12.80
N TYR A 48 -18.42 8.45 -13.84
CA TYR A 48 -18.75 7.05 -13.71
C TYR A 48 -17.77 6.34 -12.76
N THR A 49 -16.46 6.53 -12.98
CA THR A 49 -15.41 5.89 -12.19
C THR A 49 -15.49 6.33 -10.74
N GLN A 50 -15.60 7.63 -10.49
CA GLN A 50 -15.73 8.17 -9.14
C GLN A 50 -17.03 7.70 -8.48
N GLY A 51 -18.16 7.74 -9.19
CA GLY A 51 -19.45 7.30 -8.67
C GLY A 51 -19.48 5.84 -8.25
N VAL A 52 -18.86 4.92 -9.01
CA VAL A 52 -18.76 3.51 -8.64
C VAL A 52 -17.84 3.31 -7.43
N MET A 53 -16.74 4.08 -7.34
CA MET A 53 -15.83 4.05 -6.20
C MET A 53 -16.53 4.54 -4.93
N ASP A 54 -17.22 5.68 -4.99
CA ASP A 54 -17.93 6.27 -3.85
C ASP A 54 -19.09 5.38 -3.40
N LEU A 55 -19.86 4.83 -4.35
CA LEU A 55 -20.91 3.87 -4.05
C LEU A 55 -20.35 2.66 -3.26
N GLY A 56 -19.22 2.13 -3.68
CA GLY A 56 -18.55 1.04 -2.99
C GLY A 56 -18.01 1.44 -1.62
N ALA A 57 -17.51 2.65 -1.46
CA ALA A 57 -16.92 3.12 -0.21
C ALA A 57 -17.98 3.46 0.86
N THR A 58 -19.13 4.03 0.46
CA THR A 58 -20.09 4.66 1.39
C THR A 58 -21.39 3.89 1.55
N VAL A 59 -21.93 3.30 0.49
CA VAL A 59 -23.26 2.66 0.47
C VAL A 59 -23.16 1.14 0.33
N CYS A 60 -22.49 0.67 -0.72
CA CYS A 60 -22.33 -0.76 -1.00
C CYS A 60 -21.15 -1.34 -0.21
N THR A 61 -21.15 -1.18 1.10
CA THR A 61 -20.09 -1.59 2.04
C THR A 61 -19.95 -3.11 2.12
N PRO A 62 -18.77 -3.66 2.54
CA PRO A 62 -18.57 -5.11 2.62
C PRO A 62 -19.59 -5.81 3.51
N LYS A 63 -19.88 -5.22 4.68
CA LYS A 63 -20.86 -5.72 5.66
C LYS A 63 -21.97 -4.71 5.81
N LYS A 64 -23.21 -5.18 5.98
CA LYS A 64 -24.40 -4.34 6.21
C LYS A 64 -24.54 -3.20 5.19
N PRO A 65 -24.56 -3.48 3.86
CA PRO A 65 -24.70 -2.43 2.86
C PRO A 65 -26.03 -1.69 3.00
N LEU A 66 -26.01 -0.40 2.73
CA LEU A 66 -27.18 0.48 2.84
C LEU A 66 -28.04 0.42 1.57
N CYS A 67 -28.56 -0.79 1.26
CA CYS A 67 -29.31 -1.03 0.02
C CYS A 67 -30.54 -0.14 -0.16
N GLY A 68 -31.18 0.31 0.92
CA GLY A 68 -32.31 1.23 0.86
C GLY A 68 -31.96 2.65 0.38
N GLN A 69 -30.69 3.04 0.47
CA GLN A 69 -30.16 4.34 0.02
C GLN A 69 -29.40 4.25 -1.31
N CYS A 70 -29.32 3.03 -1.88
CA CYS A 70 -28.50 2.79 -3.07
C CYS A 70 -29.20 3.31 -4.33
N PRO A 71 -28.58 4.20 -5.13
CA PRO A 71 -29.20 4.75 -6.33
C PRO A 71 -29.44 3.74 -7.45
N VAL A 72 -28.80 2.55 -7.37
CA VAL A 72 -28.97 1.46 -8.36
C VAL A 72 -29.74 0.26 -7.80
N ALA A 73 -30.41 0.47 -6.67
CA ALA A 73 -31.07 -0.59 -5.89
C ALA A 73 -32.13 -1.37 -6.69
N ASP A 74 -32.88 -0.69 -7.56
CA ASP A 74 -34.02 -1.26 -8.29
C ASP A 74 -33.60 -2.30 -9.34
N ARG A 75 -32.36 -2.24 -9.80
CA ARG A 75 -31.78 -3.18 -10.78
C ARG A 75 -30.71 -4.08 -10.18
N CYS A 76 -30.53 -4.05 -8.88
CA CYS A 76 -29.48 -4.82 -8.21
C CYS A 76 -29.96 -6.24 -7.89
N ILE A 77 -29.35 -7.23 -8.52
CA ILE A 77 -29.70 -8.65 -8.33
C ILE A 77 -29.46 -9.07 -6.89
N ALA A 78 -28.31 -8.74 -6.30
CA ALA A 78 -28.00 -9.11 -4.92
C ALA A 78 -28.96 -8.50 -3.87
N LYS A 79 -29.54 -7.32 -4.15
CA LYS A 79 -30.60 -6.74 -3.31
C LYS A 79 -31.91 -7.52 -3.48
N ALA A 80 -32.29 -7.83 -4.72
CA ALA A 80 -33.50 -8.59 -5.01
C ALA A 80 -33.46 -9.98 -4.36
N ASP A 81 -32.29 -10.64 -4.35
CA ASP A 81 -32.07 -11.92 -3.69
C ASP A 81 -32.03 -11.83 -2.15
N GLY A 82 -31.98 -10.64 -1.58
CA GLY A 82 -31.90 -10.42 -0.13
C GLY A 82 -30.55 -10.73 0.52
N HIS A 83 -29.55 -11.15 -0.25
CA HIS A 83 -28.26 -11.62 0.26
C HIS A 83 -27.05 -10.89 -0.36
N PRO A 84 -26.95 -9.53 -0.24
CA PRO A 84 -25.87 -8.79 -0.87
C PRO A 84 -24.47 -9.16 -0.37
N GLU A 85 -24.35 -9.65 0.87
CA GLU A 85 -23.06 -10.02 1.44
C GLU A 85 -22.50 -11.34 0.85
N ARG A 86 -23.31 -12.11 0.11
CA ARG A 86 -22.86 -13.30 -0.63
C ARG A 86 -21.85 -12.92 -1.74
N TYR A 87 -21.90 -11.68 -2.23
CA TYR A 87 -21.05 -11.18 -3.29
C TYR A 87 -20.01 -10.18 -2.77
N PRO A 88 -18.79 -10.19 -3.32
CA PRO A 88 -18.23 -11.12 -4.30
C PRO A 88 -17.93 -12.49 -3.70
N VAL A 89 -18.10 -13.56 -4.51
CA VAL A 89 -17.65 -14.89 -4.13
C VAL A 89 -16.12 -14.94 -4.15
N LYS A 90 -15.50 -15.38 -3.05
CA LYS A 90 -14.06 -15.58 -2.89
C LYS A 90 -13.81 -16.80 -2.00
N THR A 91 -13.49 -17.93 -2.61
CA THR A 91 -13.20 -19.17 -1.86
C THR A 91 -11.82 -19.15 -1.25
N ARG A 92 -10.83 -18.50 -1.90
CA ARG A 92 -9.47 -18.38 -1.39
C ARG A 92 -9.37 -17.24 -0.39
N LYS A 93 -9.20 -17.57 0.88
CA LYS A 93 -8.81 -16.59 1.90
C LYS A 93 -7.33 -16.25 1.69
N LEU A 94 -7.02 -14.97 1.54
CA LEU A 94 -5.64 -14.49 1.57
C LEU A 94 -5.02 -14.86 2.92
N LYS A 95 -4.03 -15.75 2.91
CA LYS A 95 -3.18 -15.95 4.09
C LYS A 95 -2.37 -14.69 4.28
N ARG A 96 -2.59 -13.99 5.38
CA ARG A 96 -1.72 -12.87 5.78
C ARG A 96 -0.40 -13.44 6.27
N SER A 97 0.70 -12.92 5.77
CA SER A 97 2.04 -13.18 6.32
C SER A 97 2.42 -12.08 7.30
N SER A 98 3.29 -12.43 8.25
CA SER A 98 3.89 -11.49 9.19
C SER A 98 5.40 -11.58 9.03
N GLU A 99 6.06 -10.44 8.85
CA GLU A 99 7.51 -10.35 8.63
C GLU A 99 8.11 -9.29 9.54
N GLN A 100 9.35 -9.54 9.95
CA GLN A 100 10.19 -8.56 10.64
C GLN A 100 10.94 -7.74 9.60
N LEU A 101 11.13 -6.45 9.87
CA LEU A 101 11.77 -5.53 8.94
C LEU A 101 12.57 -4.49 9.71
N TRP A 102 13.88 -4.43 9.48
CA TRP A 102 14.75 -3.42 10.07
C TRP A 102 14.96 -2.27 9.09
N LEU A 103 14.70 -1.05 9.55
CA LEU A 103 14.89 0.18 8.76
C LEU A 103 16.02 1.00 9.38
N LEU A 104 17.11 1.20 8.64
CA LEU A 104 18.24 2.00 9.08
C LEU A 104 18.07 3.47 8.67
N GLN A 105 17.76 4.32 9.63
CA GLN A 105 17.72 5.77 9.45
C GLN A 105 19.11 6.36 9.70
N THR A 106 19.91 6.47 8.65
CA THR A 106 21.18 7.17 8.72
C THR A 106 20.97 8.64 8.38
N GLN A 107 21.34 9.53 9.29
CA GLN A 107 21.21 10.98 9.09
C GLN A 107 22.46 11.72 9.51
N THR A 108 22.69 12.91 8.92
CA THR A 108 23.74 13.84 9.37
C THR A 108 23.23 14.70 10.52
N GLN A 109 24.13 15.37 11.23
CA GLN A 109 23.77 16.38 12.24
C GLN A 109 22.98 17.56 11.64
N GLN A 110 23.10 17.82 10.33
CA GLN A 110 22.32 18.82 9.59
C GLN A 110 20.91 18.33 9.22
N GLY A 111 20.61 17.05 9.47
CA GLY A 111 19.30 16.45 9.19
C GLY A 111 19.15 15.82 7.79
N ASP A 112 20.21 15.83 6.97
CA ASP A 112 20.19 15.09 5.71
C ASP A 112 20.06 13.58 5.98
N VAL A 113 19.27 12.88 5.19
CA VAL A 113 19.00 11.45 5.37
C VAL A 113 19.46 10.65 4.16
N TRP A 114 20.03 9.46 4.41
CA TRP A 114 20.38 8.52 3.34
C TRP A 114 19.14 7.76 2.88
N LEU A 115 18.75 7.94 1.61
CA LEU A 115 17.64 7.26 0.98
C LEU A 115 18.08 6.45 -0.24
N MET A 116 17.41 5.32 -0.43
CA MET A 116 17.60 4.40 -1.55
C MET A 116 16.29 4.25 -2.30
N GLN A 117 16.33 4.12 -3.61
CA GLN A 117 15.14 3.77 -4.38
C GLN A 117 14.92 2.26 -4.33
N ARG A 118 13.70 1.84 -4.02
CA ARG A 118 13.30 0.42 -4.03
C ARG A 118 13.29 -0.12 -5.47
N PRO A 119 13.49 -1.43 -5.65
CA PRO A 119 13.28 -2.09 -6.94
C PRO A 119 11.90 -1.77 -7.52
N GLN A 120 11.72 -1.95 -8.82
CA GLN A 120 10.44 -1.72 -9.50
C GLN A 120 9.38 -2.79 -9.20
N GLU A 121 9.74 -3.84 -8.45
CA GLU A 121 8.86 -4.92 -8.04
C GLU A 121 8.85 -5.09 -6.52
N GLY A 122 7.78 -5.70 -6.00
CA GLY A 122 7.63 -6.00 -4.58
C GLY A 122 7.01 -4.86 -3.77
N VAL A 123 7.17 -4.94 -2.44
CA VAL A 123 6.60 -3.95 -1.52
C VAL A 123 7.34 -2.63 -1.65
N TRP A 124 6.57 -1.53 -1.75
CA TRP A 124 7.06 -0.16 -1.94
C TRP A 124 7.88 0.05 -3.22
N ALA A 125 7.55 -0.69 -4.29
CA ALA A 125 8.22 -0.63 -5.59
C ALA A 125 8.38 0.81 -6.09
N GLY A 126 9.60 1.16 -6.52
CA GLY A 126 9.95 2.46 -7.06
C GLY A 126 9.98 3.64 -6.07
N LEU A 127 9.50 3.48 -4.83
CA LEU A 127 9.53 4.53 -3.81
C LEU A 127 10.95 4.69 -3.24
N TYR A 128 11.24 5.88 -2.74
CA TYR A 128 12.42 6.11 -1.90
C TYR A 128 12.18 5.56 -0.50
N CYS A 129 13.18 4.90 0.05
CA CYS A 129 13.07 4.21 1.33
C CYS A 129 14.39 4.33 2.12
N LEU A 130 14.32 4.17 3.41
CA LEU A 130 15.49 3.86 4.23
C LEU A 130 16.06 2.49 3.81
N PRO A 131 17.37 2.21 3.98
CA PRO A 131 17.91 0.87 3.84
C PRO A 131 17.13 -0.15 4.65
N VAL A 132 16.80 -1.28 4.04
CA VAL A 132 15.91 -2.32 4.56
C VAL A 132 16.70 -3.60 4.77
N PHE A 133 16.53 -4.24 5.92
CA PHE A 133 17.23 -5.48 6.28
C PHE A 133 16.25 -6.48 6.90
N ASP A 134 16.56 -7.77 6.74
CA ASP A 134 15.74 -8.88 7.26
C ASP A 134 16.10 -9.23 8.72
N SER A 135 17.23 -8.72 9.24
CA SER A 135 17.67 -8.91 10.62
C SER A 135 18.53 -7.75 11.12
N PHE A 136 18.64 -7.64 12.44
CA PHE A 136 19.53 -6.65 13.07
C PHE A 136 21.00 -6.95 12.76
N ASP A 137 21.39 -8.23 12.74
CA ASP A 137 22.76 -8.64 12.41
C ASP A 137 23.16 -8.22 10.99
N ALA A 138 22.25 -8.40 10.00
CA ALA A 138 22.48 -7.95 8.63
C ALA A 138 22.65 -6.43 8.55
N LEU A 139 21.82 -5.68 9.30
CA LEU A 139 21.95 -4.24 9.42
C LEU A 139 23.31 -3.83 10.04
N GLN A 140 23.70 -4.45 11.15
CA GLN A 140 24.98 -4.15 11.80
C GLN A 140 26.18 -4.45 10.88
N GLN A 141 26.15 -5.55 10.12
CA GLN A 141 27.20 -5.90 9.17
C GLN A 141 27.32 -4.88 8.04
N ALA A 142 26.21 -4.30 7.59
CA ALA A 142 26.19 -3.28 6.55
C ALA A 142 26.71 -1.91 7.04
N VAL A 143 26.74 -1.68 8.37
CA VAL A 143 27.28 -0.44 8.95
C VAL A 143 28.78 -0.60 9.22
N PRO A 144 29.65 0.38 8.83
CA PRO A 144 31.06 0.34 9.12
C PRO A 144 31.32 0.12 10.61
N ALA A 145 32.27 -0.75 10.95
CA ALA A 145 32.52 -1.22 12.33
C ALA A 145 32.66 -0.08 13.36
N LYS A 146 33.30 1.01 12.96
CA LYS A 146 33.49 2.20 13.83
C LYS A 146 32.21 2.92 14.22
N HIS A 147 31.09 2.71 13.47
CA HIS A 147 29.80 3.37 13.74
C HIS A 147 28.76 2.40 14.32
N ARG A 148 29.07 1.12 14.47
CA ARG A 148 28.14 0.14 15.07
C ARG A 148 27.76 0.46 16.52
N PRO A 149 28.68 0.97 17.37
CA PRO A 149 28.33 1.37 18.73
C PRO A 149 27.36 2.55 18.81
N ASP A 150 27.25 3.34 17.74
CA ASP A 150 26.38 4.52 17.67
C ASP A 150 24.96 4.20 17.17
N LEU A 151 24.67 2.92 16.89
CA LEU A 151 23.34 2.47 16.48
C LEU A 151 22.38 2.54 17.66
N ILE A 152 21.22 3.18 17.45
CA ILE A 152 20.17 3.31 18.45
C ILE A 152 18.91 2.65 17.94
N GLU A 153 18.45 1.59 18.62
CA GLU A 153 17.20 0.93 18.32
C GLU A 153 16.02 1.77 18.82
N GLY A 154 15.01 1.95 17.99
CA GLY A 154 13.76 2.63 18.32
C GLY A 154 12.65 1.65 18.66
N ALA A 155 11.50 2.18 19.07
CA ALA A 155 10.33 1.37 19.39
C ALA A 155 9.79 0.65 18.15
N VAL A 156 9.57 -0.66 18.27
CA VAL A 156 8.98 -1.49 17.21
C VAL A 156 7.53 -1.11 17.00
N PHE A 157 7.09 -1.02 15.77
CA PHE A 157 5.69 -0.76 15.43
C PHE A 157 5.20 -1.65 14.29
N LYS A 158 3.90 -1.86 14.24
CA LYS A 158 3.26 -2.68 13.20
C LYS A 158 2.78 -1.81 12.04
N HIS A 159 3.20 -2.17 10.83
CA HIS A 159 2.69 -1.61 9.58
C HIS A 159 1.88 -2.65 8.83
N VAL A 160 0.60 -2.34 8.59
CA VAL A 160 -0.38 -3.28 8.04
C VAL A 160 -0.62 -2.99 6.57
N LEU A 161 -0.37 -3.98 5.71
CA LEU A 161 -0.76 -4.01 4.31
C LEU A 161 -1.95 -4.96 4.11
N THR A 162 -2.54 -4.98 2.92
CA THR A 162 -3.70 -5.83 2.60
C THR A 162 -3.45 -7.32 2.87
N HIS A 163 -2.25 -7.81 2.57
CA HIS A 163 -1.89 -9.24 2.63
C HIS A 163 -0.68 -9.54 3.50
N LYS A 164 -0.07 -8.51 4.12
CA LYS A 164 1.18 -8.65 4.86
C LYS A 164 1.21 -7.68 6.04
N ASP A 165 1.68 -8.15 7.18
CA ASP A 165 1.96 -7.35 8.36
C ASP A 165 3.47 -7.24 8.52
N PHE A 166 4.00 -6.02 8.64
CA PHE A 166 5.39 -5.78 8.98
C PHE A 166 5.51 -5.35 10.43
N HIS A 167 6.38 -6.03 11.18
CA HIS A 167 6.91 -5.52 12.43
C HIS A 167 8.17 -4.74 12.10
N VAL A 168 8.05 -3.42 12.15
CA VAL A 168 9.12 -2.50 11.74
C VAL A 168 9.98 -2.17 12.94
N HIS A 169 11.27 -2.49 12.84
CA HIS A 169 12.32 -2.19 13.81
C HIS A 169 13.13 -1.00 13.29
N PRO A 170 12.85 0.22 13.75
CA PRO A 170 13.64 1.37 13.35
C PRO A 170 14.98 1.37 14.10
N VAL A 171 16.05 1.63 13.36
CA VAL A 171 17.39 1.82 13.92
C VAL A 171 17.94 3.12 13.38
N SER A 172 18.40 3.99 14.25
CA SER A 172 18.97 5.29 13.88
C SER A 172 20.49 5.32 14.03
N LEU A 173 21.13 6.06 13.12
CA LEU A 173 22.55 6.35 13.14
C LEU A 173 22.75 7.82 12.76
N VAL A 174 23.31 8.60 13.68
CA VAL A 174 23.63 10.01 13.42
C VAL A 174 25.11 10.15 13.12
N LEU A 175 25.43 10.73 11.96
CA LEU A 175 26.79 10.97 11.50
C LEU A 175 27.13 12.47 11.57
N THR A 176 28.35 12.81 11.90
CA THR A 176 28.82 14.21 11.92
C THR A 176 28.79 14.87 10.54
N ARG A 177 28.95 14.08 9.48
CA ARG A 177 28.93 14.54 8.09
C ARG A 177 28.44 13.43 7.14
N ALA A 178 28.03 13.82 5.94
CA ALA A 178 27.70 12.88 4.88
C ALA A 178 28.92 12.02 4.49
N LEU A 179 28.76 10.71 4.56
CA LEU A 179 29.78 9.72 4.17
C LEU A 179 29.36 9.06 2.84
N LYS A 180 30.32 8.47 2.14
CA LYS A 180 30.06 7.61 0.98
C LYS A 180 29.56 6.24 1.48
N LEU A 181 28.24 6.02 1.42
CA LEU A 181 27.59 4.82 1.95
C LEU A 181 27.22 3.80 0.85
N GLU A 182 27.48 4.12 -0.44
CA GLU A 182 27.11 3.26 -1.56
C GLU A 182 27.77 1.88 -1.50
N LYS A 183 29.00 1.80 -0.98
CA LYS A 183 29.74 0.53 -0.86
C LYS A 183 29.20 -0.39 0.23
N THR A 184 28.54 0.17 1.23
CA THR A 184 28.07 -0.56 2.41
C THR A 184 26.55 -0.72 2.43
N LEU A 185 25.82 0.32 2.08
CA LEU A 185 24.36 0.31 2.11
C LEU A 185 23.71 0.14 0.72
N GLY A 186 24.52 0.18 -0.37
CA GLY A 186 24.00 0.08 -1.75
C GLY A 186 23.69 1.44 -2.39
N LYS A 187 23.18 1.42 -3.62
CA LYS A 187 22.89 2.62 -4.39
C LYS A 187 21.85 3.50 -3.69
N GLY A 188 22.27 4.66 -3.25
CA GLY A 188 21.45 5.65 -2.58
C GLY A 188 22.02 7.05 -2.70
N ARG A 189 21.40 8.01 -2.03
CA ARG A 189 21.87 9.39 -1.98
C ARG A 189 21.49 10.05 -0.66
N TRP A 190 22.27 11.03 -0.26
CA TRP A 190 21.88 11.96 0.77
C TRP A 190 20.80 12.91 0.25
N VAL A 191 19.75 13.09 1.01
CA VAL A 191 18.61 13.95 0.69
C VAL A 191 18.43 14.93 1.84
N ALA A 192 18.37 16.20 1.51
CA ALA A 192 18.23 17.25 2.50
C ALA A 192 16.89 17.15 3.24
N VAL A 193 16.88 17.63 4.50
CA VAL A 193 15.68 17.64 5.36
C VAL A 193 14.51 18.40 4.72
N THR A 194 14.80 19.37 3.85
CA THR A 194 13.83 20.17 3.11
C THR A 194 13.24 19.41 1.91
N ASP A 195 13.98 18.47 1.34
CA ASP A 195 13.67 17.88 0.02
C ASP A 195 12.94 16.54 0.12
N TRP A 196 13.24 15.72 1.14
CA TRP A 196 12.61 14.40 1.23
C TRP A 196 11.07 14.44 1.38
N PRO A 197 10.42 15.51 1.91
CA PRO A 197 8.95 15.56 1.97
C PRO A 197 8.26 15.53 0.60
N ALA A 198 8.95 16.00 -0.44
CA ALA A 198 8.46 15.98 -1.82
C ALA A 198 8.64 14.62 -2.50
N LEU A 199 9.41 13.69 -1.91
CA LEU A 199 9.64 12.36 -2.47
C LEU A 199 8.47 11.41 -2.19
N GLY A 200 8.28 10.45 -3.09
CA GLY A 200 7.42 9.29 -2.87
C GLY A 200 8.06 8.37 -1.82
N LEU A 201 7.55 8.37 -0.60
CA LEU A 201 8.02 7.57 0.52
C LEU A 201 6.91 6.64 1.02
N PRO A 202 7.24 5.40 1.45
CA PRO A 202 6.29 4.58 2.21
C PRO A 202 5.83 5.29 3.50
N ALA A 203 4.58 5.07 3.90
CA ALA A 203 4.02 5.69 5.10
C ALA A 203 4.87 5.50 6.36
N PRO A 204 5.39 4.28 6.69
CA PRO A 204 6.23 4.07 7.85
C PRO A 204 7.57 4.85 7.78
N VAL A 205 8.16 4.98 6.60
CA VAL A 205 9.38 5.78 6.41
C VAL A 205 9.09 7.26 6.65
N ARG A 206 8.00 7.78 6.05
CA ARG A 206 7.58 9.17 6.25
C ARG A 206 7.32 9.46 7.73
N GLN A 207 6.67 8.55 8.45
CA GLN A 207 6.41 8.66 9.89
C GLN A 207 7.73 8.76 10.68
N LEU A 208 8.69 7.86 10.45
CA LEU A 208 9.99 7.87 11.13
C LEU A 208 10.76 9.17 10.89
N LEU A 209 10.84 9.62 9.64
CA LEU A 209 11.55 10.86 9.29
C LEU A 209 10.87 12.09 9.88
N THR A 210 9.56 12.07 10.09
CA THR A 210 8.82 13.19 10.70
C THR A 210 9.05 13.24 12.22
N LEU A 211 9.07 12.09 12.90
CA LEU A 211 9.29 12.00 14.35
C LEU A 211 10.68 12.47 14.76
N ASN A 212 11.68 12.23 13.92
CA ASN A 212 13.09 12.56 14.20
C ASN A 212 13.54 13.94 13.65
N ARG A 213 12.59 14.80 13.29
CA ARG A 213 12.85 16.20 12.89
C ARG A 213 13.18 17.16 14.05
N ARG A 214 13.29 16.65 15.29
CA ARG A 214 13.55 17.48 16.46
C ARG A 214 15.05 17.68 16.69
#